data_d884b587aef9d6242cda4c0e0617c820
#
_entry.id   d884b587aef9d6242cda4c0e0617c820
#
_cell.length_a   1.000
_cell.length_b   1.000
_cell.length_c   1.000
_cell.angle_alpha   90.00
_cell.angle_beta   90.00
_cell.angle_gamma   90.00
#
_symmetry.space_group_name_H-M   'P 1'
#
loop_
_entity.id
_entity.type
_entity.pdbx_description
1 polymer ?
#
loop_
_entity_poly.entity_id
_entity_poly.type
_entity_poly.pdbx_seq_one_letter_code
_entity_poly.pdbx_strand_id
1 'polypeptide(L)'
;MTTADTLRSPVVVVGAGKAGALMSIYLARQGHDVQVYESRPDLRRTDIDAGRSINLALATRGIVPLIDVGVIDQVDAITIPMRGRMIHVEGDPTPDLQPYGSRAHEVIHSVSRSDLNAILLDAAEATGRVTFEFDCQVEVVDFDQSLLRFDDESTEPFGTLFGADGAGSRVRRAMVDAGTCSYENEWLDHSYRELTLPADPDGAHVIDPNALHIWPRGQFMLIALANPEGDFTVTLFAPTETFDELDTTESVDAFFEQEFADFAAMVPDLSEQFLDNPTGRLGTVRAKGWHHEDRAVLVGDAAHAIVPFHGQGMNAALESVRTLDRHLRANPDDVDQAFRDYETERWPDTDAIADMALDNYVEMRSGVIDPDYLTKRTLALELEQRHPQHLSPRYNMVMFSTMPYAEARQRALDQADIIGDALDDPSVDVDALVTNLVPLPDNDPLADPNALSTS
;
A
#
# COMPACT_ATOMS: atom_id res chain seq x y z
N MET A 1 15.14 20.48 32.72
CA MET A 1 13.69 20.32 32.66
C MET A 1 13.49 18.89 32.25
N THR A 2 13.06 18.04 33.13
CA THR A 2 12.66 16.67 32.84
C THR A 2 11.41 16.77 31.94
N THR A 3 11.56 16.39 30.67
CA THR A 3 10.41 16.17 29.80
C THR A 3 9.50 15.15 30.48
N ALA A 4 8.27 15.49 30.72
CA ALA A 4 7.29 14.54 31.20
C ALA A 4 7.22 13.42 30.14
N ASP A 5 7.46 12.18 30.52
CA ASP A 5 7.25 11.01 29.69
C ASP A 5 5.74 10.94 29.38
N THR A 6 5.37 11.33 28.19
CA THR A 6 3.98 11.44 27.78
C THR A 6 3.38 10.06 27.52
N LEU A 7 4.13 9.17 26.85
CA LEU A 7 3.78 7.75 26.70
C LEU A 7 4.19 6.97 27.95
N ARG A 8 3.35 6.07 28.39
CA ARG A 8 3.63 5.19 29.53
C ARG A 8 4.70 4.15 29.15
N SER A 9 5.78 4.08 29.92
CA SER A 9 6.82 3.05 29.71
C SER A 9 6.43 1.71 30.37
N PRO A 10 6.82 0.58 29.77
CA PRO A 10 7.54 0.41 28.50
C PRO A 10 6.70 0.78 27.28
N VAL A 11 7.33 1.42 26.28
CA VAL A 11 6.70 1.67 24.97
C VAL A 11 6.95 0.45 24.08
N VAL A 12 5.88 -0.16 23.64
CA VAL A 12 5.92 -1.43 22.91
C VAL A 12 5.26 -1.31 21.56
N VAL A 13 5.87 -1.88 20.53
CA VAL A 13 5.29 -2.06 19.19
C VAL A 13 5.14 -3.55 18.92
N VAL A 14 3.96 -4.00 18.51
CA VAL A 14 3.72 -5.37 18.06
C VAL A 14 3.68 -5.39 16.54
N GLY A 15 4.64 -6.12 15.95
CA GLY A 15 4.85 -6.23 14.51
C GLY A 15 6.00 -5.35 14.01
N ALA A 16 7.01 -5.96 13.37
CA ALA A 16 8.16 -5.30 12.76
C ALA A 16 8.03 -5.17 11.23
N GLY A 17 6.79 -5.13 10.71
CA GLY A 17 6.51 -4.74 9.35
C GLY A 17 6.81 -3.25 9.12
N LYS A 18 6.65 -2.75 7.88
CA LYS A 18 6.99 -1.36 7.53
C LYS A 18 6.36 -0.31 8.44
N ALA A 19 5.07 -0.49 8.80
CA ALA A 19 4.38 0.41 9.72
C ALA A 19 5.00 0.40 11.12
N GLY A 20 5.29 -0.79 11.68
CA GLY A 20 5.88 -0.91 13.01
C GLY A 20 7.33 -0.42 13.06
N ALA A 21 8.14 -0.74 12.05
CA ALA A 21 9.51 -0.26 11.95
C ALA A 21 9.56 1.28 11.82
N LEU A 22 8.73 1.88 10.96
CA LEU A 22 8.63 3.33 10.82
C LEU A 22 8.14 3.99 12.11
N MET A 23 7.10 3.44 12.77
CA MET A 23 6.60 3.96 14.04
C MET A 23 7.69 3.95 15.12
N SER A 24 8.49 2.88 15.17
CA SER A 24 9.60 2.77 16.12
C SER A 24 10.66 3.85 15.90
N ILE A 25 10.94 4.23 14.63
CA ILE A 25 11.87 5.34 14.34
C ILE A 25 11.31 6.66 14.87
N TYR A 26 10.04 6.96 14.61
CA TYR A 26 9.43 8.20 15.10
C TYR A 26 9.41 8.27 16.63
N LEU A 27 9.04 7.18 17.31
CA LEU A 27 9.04 7.10 18.77
C LEU A 27 10.46 7.29 19.35
N ALA A 28 11.46 6.62 18.75
CA ALA A 28 12.87 6.77 19.15
C ALA A 28 13.36 8.21 18.98
N ARG A 29 12.94 8.92 17.91
CA ARG A 29 13.28 10.33 17.68
C ARG A 29 12.61 11.28 18.68
N GLN A 30 11.47 10.89 19.24
CA GLN A 30 10.84 11.60 20.36
C GLN A 30 11.53 11.32 21.70
N GLY A 31 12.51 10.41 21.75
CA GLY A 31 13.32 10.10 22.94
C GLY A 31 12.87 8.86 23.71
N HIS A 32 11.88 8.11 23.22
CA HIS A 32 11.43 6.87 23.84
C HIS A 32 12.36 5.70 23.53
N ASP A 33 12.56 4.83 24.52
CA ASP A 33 13.11 3.50 24.28
C ASP A 33 11.97 2.57 23.90
N VAL A 34 12.10 1.87 22.76
CA VAL A 34 11.03 1.12 22.13
C VAL A 34 11.40 -0.36 22.05
N GLN A 35 10.53 -1.21 22.58
CA GLN A 35 10.60 -2.65 22.42
C GLN A 35 9.66 -3.10 21.31
N VAL A 36 10.16 -3.85 20.33
CA VAL A 36 9.39 -4.36 19.21
C VAL A 36 9.39 -5.88 19.22
N TYR A 37 8.19 -6.50 19.13
CA TYR A 37 8.01 -7.95 19.03
C TYR A 37 7.49 -8.32 17.65
N GLU A 38 8.16 -9.25 16.98
CA GLU A 38 7.79 -9.76 15.65
C GLU A 38 7.67 -11.28 15.69
N SER A 39 6.59 -11.81 15.15
CA SER A 39 6.31 -13.24 15.11
C SER A 39 7.19 -14.02 14.14
N ARG A 40 7.72 -13.37 13.12
CA ARG A 40 8.58 -13.98 12.09
C ARG A 40 10.05 -13.82 12.45
N PRO A 41 10.92 -14.66 11.86
CA PRO A 41 12.36 -14.48 11.98
C PRO A 41 12.82 -13.16 11.34
N ASP A 42 14.02 -12.69 11.73
CA ASP A 42 14.65 -11.51 11.13
C ASP A 42 14.92 -11.75 9.65
N LEU A 43 14.17 -11.06 8.82
CA LEU A 43 14.25 -11.18 7.36
C LEU A 43 15.64 -10.84 6.78
N ARG A 44 16.48 -10.11 7.53
CA ARG A 44 17.86 -9.75 7.14
C ARG A 44 18.85 -10.91 7.35
N ARG A 45 18.44 -11.96 8.10
CA ARG A 45 19.29 -13.11 8.48
C ARG A 45 18.81 -14.43 7.90
N THR A 46 17.63 -14.46 7.34
CA THR A 46 17.07 -15.64 6.69
C THR A 46 17.10 -15.43 5.18
N ASP A 47 17.62 -16.40 4.44
CA ASP A 47 17.39 -16.46 2.99
C ASP A 47 15.89 -16.68 2.78
N ILE A 48 15.16 -15.59 2.60
CA ILE A 48 13.81 -15.67 2.09
C ILE A 48 13.97 -16.09 0.63
N ASP A 49 13.45 -17.26 0.27
CA ASP A 49 13.52 -17.79 -1.09
C ASP A 49 13.24 -16.67 -2.09
N ALA A 50 14.22 -16.40 -2.95
CA ALA A 50 14.09 -15.48 -4.06
C ALA A 50 12.90 -15.98 -4.90
N GLY A 51 11.82 -15.22 -4.98
CA GLY A 51 10.56 -15.62 -5.65
C GLY A 51 9.30 -15.46 -4.81
N ARG A 52 9.42 -15.11 -3.50
CA ARG A 52 8.29 -14.84 -2.60
C ARG A 52 8.21 -13.38 -2.12
N SER A 53 8.96 -12.48 -2.74
CA SER A 53 8.92 -11.06 -2.39
C SER A 53 7.99 -10.32 -3.33
N ILE A 54 6.80 -9.96 -2.84
CA ILE A 54 5.88 -9.07 -3.58
C ILE A 54 6.53 -7.71 -3.73
N ASN A 55 6.60 -7.21 -4.97
CA ASN A 55 6.90 -5.82 -5.20
C ASN A 55 5.71 -4.93 -4.86
N LEU A 56 6.02 -3.78 -4.32
CA LEU A 56 5.07 -2.78 -3.93
C LEU A 56 5.19 -1.54 -4.82
N ALA A 57 4.07 -0.89 -5.07
CA ALA A 57 4.02 0.40 -5.75
C ALA A 57 4.22 1.52 -4.72
N LEU A 58 5.44 2.03 -4.59
CA LEU A 58 5.73 3.17 -3.73
C LEU A 58 5.34 4.46 -4.43
N ALA A 59 4.54 5.29 -3.75
CA ALA A 59 3.98 6.53 -4.24
C ALA A 59 4.27 7.69 -3.27
N THR A 60 3.91 8.92 -3.62
CA THR A 60 4.19 10.14 -2.85
C THR A 60 3.90 10.00 -1.35
N ARG A 61 2.76 9.42 -0.98
CA ARG A 61 2.35 9.26 0.43
C ARG A 61 3.26 8.35 1.22
N GLY A 62 3.84 7.34 0.58
CA GLY A 62 4.84 6.47 1.18
C GLY A 62 6.24 7.07 1.16
N ILE A 63 6.57 7.87 0.13
CA ILE A 63 7.88 8.53 -0.01
C ILE A 63 8.06 9.59 1.07
N VAL A 64 7.06 10.43 1.34
CA VAL A 64 7.16 11.52 2.32
C VAL A 64 7.60 11.04 3.70
N PRO A 65 7.00 10.02 4.33
CA PRO A 65 7.48 9.48 5.60
C PRO A 65 8.92 8.92 5.55
N LEU A 66 9.35 8.38 4.40
CA LEU A 66 10.71 7.85 4.22
C LEU A 66 11.74 9.00 4.14
N ILE A 67 11.37 10.13 3.53
CA ILE A 67 12.16 11.37 3.57
C ILE A 67 12.25 11.89 5.00
N ASP A 68 11.13 11.98 5.71
CA ASP A 68 11.10 12.46 7.10
C ASP A 68 12.05 11.68 8.00
N VAL A 69 12.17 10.36 7.80
CA VAL A 69 13.10 9.52 8.60
C VAL A 69 14.49 9.40 7.99
N GLY A 70 14.76 10.02 6.84
CA GLY A 70 16.10 10.15 6.24
C GLY A 70 16.64 8.87 5.60
N VAL A 71 15.77 8.00 5.10
CA VAL A 71 16.13 6.75 4.42
C VAL A 71 15.93 6.79 2.91
N ILE A 72 15.49 7.93 2.36
CA ILE A 72 15.06 8.02 0.97
C ILE A 72 16.18 7.65 -0.01
N ASP A 73 17.44 8.07 0.21
CA ASP A 73 18.56 7.76 -0.69
C ASP A 73 18.82 6.24 -0.77
N GLN A 74 18.60 5.51 0.33
CA GLN A 74 18.74 4.06 0.36
C GLN A 74 17.57 3.39 -0.38
N VAL A 75 16.37 3.94 -0.24
CA VAL A 75 15.17 3.44 -0.93
C VAL A 75 15.25 3.68 -2.43
N ASP A 76 15.69 4.86 -2.86
CA ASP A 76 15.86 5.20 -4.28
C ASP A 76 16.83 4.24 -4.98
N ALA A 77 17.86 3.77 -4.27
CA ALA A 77 18.84 2.83 -4.80
C ALA A 77 18.28 1.43 -5.12
N ILE A 78 17.12 1.07 -4.56
CA ILE A 78 16.45 -0.23 -4.75
C ILE A 78 15.12 -0.12 -5.49
N THR A 79 14.79 1.04 -6.06
CA THR A 79 13.50 1.27 -6.74
C THR A 79 13.66 1.33 -8.25
N ILE A 80 12.62 0.93 -8.98
CA ILE A 80 12.51 1.11 -10.42
C ILE A 80 11.31 2.02 -10.71
N PRO A 81 11.53 3.18 -11.40
CA PRO A 81 10.45 4.08 -11.72
C PRO A 81 9.59 3.54 -12.87
N MET A 82 8.28 3.51 -12.68
CA MET A 82 7.28 3.11 -13.68
C MET A 82 6.48 4.35 -14.11
N ARG A 83 6.47 4.63 -15.41
CA ARG A 83 5.88 5.86 -15.99
C ARG A 83 4.43 5.71 -16.41
N GLY A 84 3.92 4.48 -16.44
CA GLY A 84 2.58 4.17 -16.92
C GLY A 84 2.24 2.69 -16.76
N ARG A 85 1.06 2.36 -17.23
CA ARG A 85 0.58 0.98 -17.37
C ARG A 85 0.87 0.51 -18.79
N MET A 86 1.53 -0.63 -18.94
CA MET A 86 1.72 -1.32 -20.21
C MET A 86 0.64 -2.38 -20.35
N ILE A 87 -0.32 -2.15 -21.21
CA ILE A 87 -1.49 -3.02 -21.37
C ILE A 87 -1.23 -4.04 -22.47
N HIS A 88 -1.34 -5.32 -22.11
CA HIS A 88 -1.22 -6.46 -23.01
C HIS A 88 -2.61 -6.98 -23.37
N VAL A 89 -3.17 -6.45 -24.48
CA VAL A 89 -4.51 -6.85 -24.95
C VAL A 89 -4.44 -8.23 -25.58
N GLU A 90 -5.42 -9.08 -25.30
CA GLU A 90 -5.51 -10.41 -25.90
C GLU A 90 -5.52 -10.35 -27.44
N GLY A 91 -4.63 -11.13 -28.06
CA GLY A 91 -4.52 -11.19 -29.52
C GLY A 91 -3.81 -10.00 -30.17
N ASP A 92 -3.40 -8.98 -29.43
CA ASP A 92 -2.56 -7.89 -29.95
C ASP A 92 -1.09 -8.11 -29.51
N PRO A 93 -0.15 -8.29 -30.45
CA PRO A 93 1.25 -8.49 -30.12
C PRO A 93 1.97 -7.19 -29.67
N THR A 94 1.31 -6.04 -29.76
CA THR A 94 1.91 -4.73 -29.44
C THR A 94 1.28 -4.18 -28.18
N PRO A 95 1.99 -4.19 -27.03
CA PRO A 95 1.47 -3.60 -25.80
C PRO A 95 1.26 -2.07 -25.93
N ASP A 96 0.21 -1.56 -25.28
CA ASP A 96 -0.14 -0.14 -25.26
C ASP A 96 0.31 0.51 -23.96
N LEU A 97 1.20 1.50 -24.05
CA LEU A 97 1.63 2.27 -22.89
C LEU A 97 0.64 3.39 -22.57
N GLN A 98 -0.03 3.30 -21.45
CA GLN A 98 -0.90 4.31 -20.89
C GLN A 98 -0.17 5.10 -19.79
N PRO A 99 0.37 6.31 -20.08
CA PRO A 99 1.09 7.11 -19.10
C PRO A 99 0.20 7.44 -17.89
N TYR A 100 0.81 7.52 -16.70
CA TYR A 100 0.09 7.96 -15.50
C TYR A 100 -0.29 9.43 -15.57
N GLY A 101 0.61 10.26 -16.07
CA GLY A 101 0.39 11.69 -16.20
C GLY A 101 1.34 12.35 -17.20
N SER A 102 1.30 13.67 -17.26
CA SER A 102 2.08 14.49 -18.21
C SER A 102 3.38 15.04 -17.62
N ARG A 103 3.56 14.94 -16.29
CA ARG A 103 4.70 15.53 -15.59
C ARG A 103 5.76 14.47 -15.32
N ALA A 104 7.04 14.87 -15.34
CA ALA A 104 8.17 13.94 -15.21
C ALA A 104 8.23 13.21 -13.83
N HIS A 105 7.67 13.81 -12.78
CA HIS A 105 7.62 13.24 -11.44
C HIS A 105 6.38 12.34 -11.20
N GLU A 106 5.43 12.29 -12.13
CA GLU A 106 4.26 11.44 -12.05
C GLU A 106 4.61 10.00 -12.41
N VAL A 107 5.45 9.40 -11.58
CA VAL A 107 5.90 8.01 -11.66
C VAL A 107 5.64 7.32 -10.33
N ILE A 108 5.35 6.02 -10.38
CA ILE A 108 5.35 5.16 -9.20
C ILE A 108 6.62 4.33 -9.20
N HIS A 109 7.08 3.92 -8.03
CA HIS A 109 8.32 3.18 -7.91
C HIS A 109 8.03 1.73 -7.52
N SER A 110 8.47 0.77 -8.34
CA SER A 110 8.52 -0.62 -7.91
C SER A 110 9.58 -0.76 -6.84
N VAL A 111 9.25 -1.37 -5.71
CA VAL A 111 10.17 -1.59 -4.60
C VAL A 111 9.94 -2.97 -3.99
N SER A 112 11.02 -3.69 -3.71
CA SER A 112 10.99 -4.96 -3.00
C SER A 112 10.40 -4.76 -1.59
N ARG A 113 9.43 -5.61 -1.24
CA ARG A 113 8.80 -5.58 0.09
C ARG A 113 9.77 -5.89 1.22
N SER A 114 10.68 -6.84 1.01
CA SER A 114 11.70 -7.25 1.98
C SER A 114 12.76 -6.17 2.16
N ASP A 115 13.28 -5.62 1.06
CA ASP A 115 14.40 -4.68 1.13
C ASP A 115 14.00 -3.35 1.75
N LEU A 116 12.82 -2.84 1.39
CA LEU A 116 12.28 -1.66 2.05
C LEU A 116 12.09 -1.89 3.56
N ASN A 117 11.63 -3.09 3.96
CA ASN A 117 11.50 -3.41 5.38
C ASN A 117 12.86 -3.52 6.07
N ALA A 118 13.87 -4.12 5.43
CA ALA A 118 15.23 -4.20 5.95
C ALA A 118 15.83 -2.81 6.19
N ILE A 119 15.69 -1.89 5.24
CA ILE A 119 16.13 -0.48 5.39
C ILE A 119 15.48 0.17 6.61
N LEU A 120 14.18 -0.03 6.82
CA LEU A 120 13.47 0.55 7.97
C LEU A 120 13.89 -0.09 9.30
N LEU A 121 14.14 -1.40 9.34
CA LEU A 121 14.64 -2.09 10.54
C LEU A 121 16.03 -1.58 10.91
N ASP A 122 16.93 -1.48 9.93
CA ASP A 122 18.30 -0.98 10.15
C ASP A 122 18.29 0.48 10.62
N ALA A 123 17.45 1.31 10.03
CA ALA A 123 17.28 2.71 10.46
C ALA A 123 16.72 2.83 11.88
N ALA A 124 15.80 1.94 12.26
CA ALA A 124 15.27 1.91 13.63
C ALA A 124 16.33 1.51 14.64
N GLU A 125 17.10 0.45 14.39
CA GLU A 125 18.22 0.03 15.26
C GLU A 125 19.33 1.10 15.34
N ALA A 126 19.61 1.78 14.22
CA ALA A 126 20.59 2.86 14.17
C ALA A 126 20.26 4.04 15.08
N THR A 127 19.01 4.20 15.53
CA THR A 127 18.64 5.21 16.55
C THR A 127 19.26 4.94 17.91
N GLY A 128 19.66 3.68 18.19
CA GLY A 128 20.17 3.22 19.47
C GLY A 128 19.12 3.13 20.58
N ARG A 129 17.82 3.27 20.25
CA ARG A 129 16.69 3.24 21.19
C ARG A 129 15.63 2.20 20.85
N VAL A 130 15.77 1.50 19.74
CA VAL A 130 14.85 0.44 19.31
C VAL A 130 15.53 -0.91 19.49
N THR A 131 14.82 -1.82 20.13
CA THR A 131 15.22 -3.23 20.27
C THR A 131 14.17 -4.11 19.62
N PHE A 132 14.58 -5.01 18.72
CA PHE A 132 13.71 -5.99 18.10
C PHE A 132 13.91 -7.36 18.74
N GLU A 133 12.80 -8.04 19.04
CA GLU A 133 12.75 -9.45 19.35
C GLU A 133 11.92 -10.16 18.26
N PHE A 134 12.60 -11.02 17.51
CA PHE A 134 12.03 -11.82 16.43
C PHE A 134 11.66 -13.22 16.94
N ASP A 135 10.87 -13.96 16.18
CA ASP A 135 10.33 -15.27 16.56
C ASP A 135 9.51 -15.20 17.86
N CYS A 136 8.86 -14.04 18.11
CA CYS A 136 8.08 -13.75 19.30
C CYS A 136 6.63 -13.45 18.91
N GLN A 137 5.78 -14.47 18.89
CA GLN A 137 4.38 -14.31 18.55
C GLN A 137 3.54 -13.90 19.76
N VAL A 138 2.96 -12.70 19.72
CA VAL A 138 1.98 -12.26 20.72
C VAL A 138 0.69 -13.05 20.54
N GLU A 139 0.27 -13.79 21.56
CA GLU A 139 -0.98 -14.55 21.60
C GLU A 139 -2.10 -13.82 22.31
N VAL A 140 -1.78 -13.13 23.42
CA VAL A 140 -2.76 -12.39 24.24
C VAL A 140 -2.22 -11.03 24.62
N VAL A 141 -3.09 -10.02 24.53
CA VAL A 141 -2.89 -8.69 25.12
C VAL A 141 -3.85 -8.54 26.27
N ASP A 142 -3.33 -8.44 27.49
CA ASP A 142 -4.10 -8.25 28.73
C ASP A 142 -4.02 -6.78 29.15
N PHE A 143 -5.08 -6.03 28.85
CA PHE A 143 -5.15 -4.60 29.22
C PHE A 143 -5.32 -4.39 30.74
N ASP A 144 -5.95 -5.32 31.48
CA ASP A 144 -6.15 -5.17 32.91
C ASP A 144 -4.84 -5.29 33.68
N GLN A 145 -3.97 -6.23 33.26
CA GLN A 145 -2.66 -6.44 33.88
C GLN A 145 -1.53 -5.67 33.17
N SER A 146 -1.78 -5.09 32.00
CA SER A 146 -0.78 -4.45 31.14
C SER A 146 0.34 -5.40 30.73
N LEU A 147 -0.04 -6.61 30.30
CA LEU A 147 0.88 -7.68 29.92
C LEU A 147 0.61 -8.19 28.50
N LEU A 148 1.69 -8.46 27.78
CA LEU A 148 1.68 -9.32 26.60
C LEU A 148 1.99 -10.75 27.04
N ARG A 149 1.33 -11.73 26.45
CA ARG A 149 1.69 -13.16 26.57
C ARG A 149 2.01 -13.70 25.18
N PHE A 150 3.13 -14.40 25.09
CA PHE A 150 3.64 -14.99 23.86
C PHE A 150 3.23 -16.46 23.71
N ASP A 151 3.50 -17.04 22.55
CA ASP A 151 3.21 -18.44 22.23
C ASP A 151 4.02 -19.46 23.07
N ASP A 152 5.18 -19.04 23.59
CA ASP A 152 6.00 -19.82 24.54
C ASP A 152 5.55 -19.66 26.00
N GLU A 153 4.40 -19.03 26.25
CA GLU A 153 3.82 -18.74 27.57
C GLU A 153 4.59 -17.66 28.39
N SER A 154 5.68 -17.09 27.87
CA SER A 154 6.37 -15.96 28.51
C SER A 154 5.49 -14.71 28.51
N THR A 155 5.78 -13.77 29.40
CA THR A 155 5.02 -12.52 29.52
C THR A 155 5.92 -11.32 29.66
N GLU A 156 5.55 -10.22 29.00
CA GLU A 156 6.26 -8.94 29.08
C GLU A 156 5.27 -7.78 29.36
N PRO A 157 5.64 -6.82 30.20
CA PRO A 157 4.80 -5.68 30.51
C PRO A 157 4.80 -4.64 29.39
N PHE A 158 3.69 -3.90 29.27
CA PHE A 158 3.63 -2.69 28.45
C PHE A 158 3.01 -1.52 29.20
N GLY A 159 3.43 -0.32 28.88
CA GLY A 159 2.79 0.92 29.31
C GLY A 159 1.89 1.46 28.19
N THR A 160 2.48 1.78 27.02
CA THR A 160 1.75 2.16 25.81
C THR A 160 2.10 1.18 24.68
N LEU A 161 1.08 0.69 23.98
CA LEU A 161 1.15 -0.36 22.97
C LEU A 161 0.76 0.16 21.59
N PHE A 162 1.59 -0.05 20.59
CA PHE A 162 1.29 0.24 19.19
C PHE A 162 1.07 -1.07 18.43
N GLY A 163 -0.17 -1.33 18.01
CA GLY A 163 -0.54 -2.52 17.24
C GLY A 163 -0.26 -2.31 15.75
N ALA A 164 0.85 -2.86 15.24
CA ALA A 164 1.28 -2.86 13.85
C ALA A 164 1.38 -4.28 13.27
N ASP A 165 0.62 -5.21 13.81
CA ASP A 165 0.67 -6.66 13.61
C ASP A 165 -0.20 -7.14 12.43
N GLY A 166 -0.52 -6.23 11.50
CA GLY A 166 -1.09 -6.53 10.21
C GLY A 166 -2.58 -6.91 10.22
N ALA A 167 -3.07 -7.37 9.08
CA ALA A 167 -4.51 -7.65 8.87
C ALA A 167 -5.10 -8.67 9.87
N GLY A 168 -4.29 -9.61 10.37
CA GLY A 168 -4.66 -10.60 11.39
C GLY A 168 -4.51 -10.14 12.84
N SER A 169 -4.40 -8.85 13.11
CA SER A 169 -4.00 -8.23 14.38
C SER A 169 -4.58 -8.88 15.64
N ARG A 170 -3.69 -9.28 16.55
CA ARG A 170 -4.00 -9.73 17.90
C ARG A 170 -4.34 -8.56 18.81
N VAL A 171 -3.67 -7.41 18.61
CA VAL A 171 -3.94 -6.18 19.37
C VAL A 171 -5.38 -5.72 19.09
N ARG A 172 -5.80 -5.66 17.80
CA ARG A 172 -7.18 -5.34 17.43
C ARG A 172 -8.18 -6.29 18.09
N ARG A 173 -7.91 -7.60 18.06
CA ARG A 173 -8.79 -8.60 18.69
C ARG A 173 -8.96 -8.36 20.18
N ALA A 174 -7.87 -8.08 20.90
CA ALA A 174 -7.93 -7.75 22.32
C ALA A 174 -8.74 -6.48 22.61
N MET A 175 -8.63 -5.46 21.73
CA MET A 175 -9.44 -4.24 21.84
C MET A 175 -10.93 -4.50 21.56
N VAL A 176 -11.26 -5.45 20.69
CA VAL A 176 -12.66 -5.90 20.49
C VAL A 176 -13.19 -6.60 21.74
N ASP A 177 -12.40 -7.46 22.34
CA ASP A 177 -12.77 -8.17 23.58
C ASP A 177 -12.94 -7.19 24.76
N ALA A 178 -12.16 -6.10 24.78
CA ALA A 178 -12.29 -5.00 25.74
C ALA A 178 -13.47 -4.04 25.41
N GLY A 179 -14.15 -4.21 24.27
CA GLY A 179 -15.30 -3.39 23.86
C GLY A 179 -14.97 -2.00 23.34
N THR A 180 -13.71 -1.70 23.02
CA THR A 180 -13.26 -0.39 22.51
C THR A 180 -13.08 -0.36 21.01
N CYS A 181 -13.00 -1.51 20.36
CA CYS A 181 -12.87 -1.65 18.90
C CYS A 181 -13.99 -2.53 18.33
N SER A 182 -14.34 -2.28 17.09
CA SER A 182 -15.12 -3.18 16.24
C SER A 182 -14.48 -3.22 14.85
N TYR A 183 -14.66 -4.32 14.10
CA TYR A 183 -14.17 -4.37 12.73
C TYR A 183 -15.02 -5.31 11.87
N GLU A 184 -14.96 -5.08 10.57
CA GLU A 184 -15.53 -5.93 9.53
C GLU A 184 -14.42 -6.42 8.61
N ASN A 185 -14.49 -7.68 8.20
CA ASN A 185 -13.63 -8.26 7.16
C ASN A 185 -14.48 -8.47 5.91
N GLU A 186 -14.18 -7.73 4.86
CA GLU A 186 -14.82 -7.88 3.55
C GLU A 186 -13.91 -8.72 2.66
N TRP A 187 -14.24 -10.01 2.50
CA TRP A 187 -13.49 -10.91 1.63
C TRP A 187 -14.00 -10.82 0.20
N LEU A 188 -13.07 -10.76 -0.74
CA LEU A 188 -13.43 -10.91 -2.15
C LEU A 188 -13.62 -12.39 -2.50
N ASP A 189 -14.37 -12.64 -3.56
CA ASP A 189 -14.49 -13.93 -4.24
C ASP A 189 -13.27 -14.27 -5.13
N HIS A 190 -12.25 -13.42 -5.08
CA HIS A 190 -10.99 -13.55 -5.79
C HIS A 190 -9.83 -13.80 -4.82
N SER A 191 -8.85 -14.53 -5.32
CA SER A 191 -7.58 -14.81 -4.68
C SER A 191 -6.42 -14.40 -5.60
N TYR A 192 -5.19 -14.52 -5.12
CA TYR A 192 -4.02 -14.25 -5.93
C TYR A 192 -2.93 -15.30 -5.73
N ARG A 193 -2.08 -15.43 -6.73
CA ARG A 193 -0.86 -16.25 -6.65
C ARG A 193 0.29 -15.52 -7.30
N GLU A 194 1.46 -15.61 -6.67
CA GLU A 194 2.67 -14.96 -7.14
C GLU A 194 3.45 -15.88 -8.07
N LEU A 195 4.08 -15.28 -9.08
CA LEU A 195 4.92 -15.93 -10.07
C LEU A 195 6.13 -15.02 -10.32
N THR A 196 7.15 -15.55 -10.99
CA THR A 196 8.32 -14.79 -11.40
C THR A 196 8.47 -14.89 -12.92
N LEU A 197 8.60 -13.74 -13.59
CA LEU A 197 9.07 -13.68 -14.97
C LEU A 197 10.59 -13.50 -14.92
N PRO A 198 11.38 -14.52 -15.29
CA PRO A 198 12.83 -14.49 -15.11
C PRO A 198 13.51 -13.45 -16.00
N ALA A 199 14.70 -13.01 -15.57
CA ALA A 199 15.60 -12.25 -16.42
C ALA A 199 16.04 -13.07 -17.63
N ASP A 200 16.51 -12.39 -18.68
CA ASP A 200 17.14 -13.07 -19.79
C ASP A 200 18.49 -13.71 -19.37
N PRO A 201 19.14 -14.55 -20.25
CA PRO A 201 20.40 -15.18 -19.90
C PRO A 201 21.56 -14.21 -19.61
N ASP A 202 21.47 -12.97 -20.03
CA ASP A 202 22.44 -11.90 -19.76
C ASP A 202 22.11 -11.09 -18.48
N GLY A 203 21.01 -11.42 -17.79
CA GLY A 203 20.53 -10.75 -16.58
C GLY A 203 19.74 -9.47 -16.85
N ALA A 204 19.26 -9.26 -18.07
CA ALA A 204 18.46 -8.08 -18.42
C ALA A 204 16.94 -8.39 -18.34
N HIS A 205 16.15 -7.33 -18.19
CA HIS A 205 14.71 -7.43 -18.23
C HIS A 205 14.20 -7.83 -19.61
N VAL A 206 13.32 -8.82 -19.68
CA VAL A 206 12.75 -9.34 -20.96
C VAL A 206 11.61 -8.46 -21.50
N ILE A 207 11.01 -7.60 -20.67
CA ILE A 207 10.03 -6.59 -21.05
C ILE A 207 10.43 -5.23 -20.43
N ASP A 208 9.71 -4.14 -20.74
CA ASP A 208 10.06 -2.78 -20.27
C ASP A 208 10.01 -2.67 -18.74
N PRO A 209 11.12 -2.46 -18.03
CA PRO A 209 11.11 -2.34 -16.57
C PRO A 209 10.45 -1.05 -16.07
N ASN A 210 10.29 -0.05 -16.94
CA ASN A 210 9.77 1.26 -16.57
C ASN A 210 8.25 1.40 -16.73
N ALA A 211 7.53 0.28 -16.73
CA ALA A 211 6.06 0.24 -16.77
C ALA A 211 5.50 -0.81 -15.81
N LEU A 212 4.30 -0.57 -15.29
CA LEU A 212 3.49 -1.62 -14.68
C LEU A 212 2.80 -2.40 -15.78
N HIS A 213 3.19 -3.65 -15.99
CA HIS A 213 2.56 -4.50 -16.99
C HIS A 213 1.24 -5.07 -16.48
N ILE A 214 0.21 -5.06 -17.32
CA ILE A 214 -1.14 -5.57 -17.02
C ILE A 214 -1.63 -6.39 -18.21
N TRP A 215 -2.08 -7.62 -17.93
CA TRP A 215 -2.81 -8.48 -18.86
C TRP A 215 -4.26 -8.58 -18.38
N PRO A 216 -5.17 -7.71 -18.85
CA PRO A 216 -6.59 -7.77 -18.51
C PRO A 216 -7.27 -8.90 -19.29
N ARG A 217 -8.00 -9.79 -18.59
CA ARG A 217 -8.70 -10.95 -19.15
C ARG A 217 -10.07 -11.13 -18.49
N GLY A 218 -10.84 -10.05 -18.34
CA GLY A 218 -12.18 -10.08 -17.76
C GLY A 218 -12.22 -10.47 -16.30
N GLN A 219 -12.31 -11.75 -15.98
CA GLN A 219 -12.28 -12.25 -14.60
C GLN A 219 -10.85 -12.50 -14.11
N PHE A 220 -9.87 -12.58 -15.00
CA PHE A 220 -8.48 -12.82 -14.69
C PHE A 220 -7.65 -11.57 -14.96
N MET A 221 -6.58 -11.41 -14.22
CA MET A 221 -5.63 -10.33 -14.44
C MET A 221 -4.24 -10.77 -14.00
N LEU A 222 -3.24 -10.60 -14.88
CA LEU A 222 -1.84 -10.63 -14.47
C LEU A 222 -1.33 -9.20 -14.35
N ILE A 223 -0.51 -8.94 -13.34
CA ILE A 223 0.32 -7.73 -13.25
C ILE A 223 1.77 -8.12 -13.06
N ALA A 224 2.70 -7.34 -13.58
CA ALA A 224 4.13 -7.55 -13.38
C ALA A 224 4.83 -6.23 -13.04
N LEU A 225 5.69 -6.29 -12.00
CA LEU A 225 6.51 -5.20 -11.51
C LEU A 225 7.98 -5.63 -11.56
N ALA A 226 8.84 -4.78 -12.12
CA ALA A 226 10.24 -5.06 -12.28
C ALA A 226 11.02 -5.09 -10.95
N ASN A 227 12.00 -5.99 -10.87
CA ASN A 227 13.00 -6.08 -9.81
C ASN A 227 14.35 -5.55 -10.30
N PRO A 228 15.19 -4.99 -9.43
CA PRO A 228 16.56 -4.56 -9.81
C PRO A 228 17.43 -5.69 -10.39
N GLU A 229 17.14 -6.93 -10.06
CA GLU A 229 17.85 -8.13 -10.49
C GLU A 229 17.59 -8.54 -11.96
N GLY A 230 16.67 -7.82 -12.65
CA GLY A 230 16.34 -8.06 -14.05
C GLY A 230 15.12 -8.93 -14.28
N ASP A 231 14.56 -9.51 -13.25
CA ASP A 231 13.31 -10.27 -13.29
C ASP A 231 12.09 -9.40 -12.95
N PHE A 232 10.89 -10.01 -12.95
CA PHE A 232 9.66 -9.35 -12.54
C PHE A 232 8.93 -10.21 -11.51
N THR A 233 8.43 -9.58 -10.46
CA THR A 233 7.37 -10.16 -9.63
C THR A 233 6.06 -10.06 -10.37
N VAL A 234 5.41 -11.18 -10.58
CA VAL A 234 4.15 -11.30 -11.31
C VAL A 234 3.06 -11.79 -10.36
N THR A 235 1.87 -11.24 -10.46
CA THR A 235 0.73 -11.68 -9.65
C THR A 235 -0.46 -12.00 -10.54
N LEU A 236 -0.95 -13.24 -10.46
CA LEU A 236 -2.23 -13.64 -11.02
C LEU A 236 -3.35 -13.37 -10.01
N PHE A 237 -4.35 -12.62 -10.44
CA PHE A 237 -5.63 -12.45 -9.74
C PHE A 237 -6.72 -13.20 -10.50
N ALA A 238 -7.46 -14.07 -9.81
CA ALA A 238 -8.53 -14.88 -10.39
C ALA A 238 -9.62 -15.20 -9.35
N PRO A 239 -10.83 -15.62 -9.77
CA PRO A 239 -11.81 -16.20 -8.87
C PRO A 239 -11.18 -17.30 -8.02
N THR A 240 -11.53 -17.36 -6.73
CA THR A 240 -10.88 -18.32 -5.79
C THR A 240 -11.04 -19.77 -6.27
N GLU A 241 -12.19 -20.12 -6.84
CA GLU A 241 -12.48 -21.44 -7.40
C GLU A 241 -11.52 -21.84 -8.53
N THR A 242 -11.01 -20.88 -9.32
CA THR A 242 -10.03 -21.14 -10.39
C THR A 242 -8.76 -21.77 -9.83
N PHE A 243 -8.29 -21.31 -8.68
CA PHE A 243 -7.07 -21.89 -8.05
C PHE A 243 -7.28 -23.31 -7.54
N ASP A 244 -8.51 -23.67 -7.20
CA ASP A 244 -8.87 -25.05 -6.77
C ASP A 244 -8.92 -26.00 -7.99
N GLU A 245 -9.23 -25.49 -9.19
CA GLU A 245 -9.29 -26.24 -10.44
C GLU A 245 -7.91 -26.44 -11.11
N LEU A 246 -6.94 -25.53 -10.80
CA LEU A 246 -5.58 -25.54 -11.34
C LEU A 246 -4.62 -26.30 -10.40
N ASP A 247 -4.80 -27.62 -10.28
CA ASP A 247 -4.10 -28.50 -9.34
C ASP A 247 -3.08 -29.45 -9.97
N THR A 248 -2.96 -29.42 -11.32
CA THR A 248 -2.00 -30.24 -12.09
C THR A 248 -1.25 -29.38 -13.10
N THR A 249 -0.05 -29.85 -13.51
CA THR A 249 0.74 -29.20 -14.58
C THR A 249 -0.09 -29.02 -15.85
N GLU A 250 -0.85 -30.05 -16.25
CA GLU A 250 -1.66 -30.01 -17.47
C GLU A 250 -2.78 -28.98 -17.39
N SER A 251 -3.45 -28.82 -16.23
CA SER A 251 -4.50 -27.82 -16.05
C SER A 251 -3.94 -26.41 -16.03
N VAL A 252 -2.78 -26.20 -15.41
CA VAL A 252 -2.09 -24.91 -15.37
C VAL A 252 -1.59 -24.51 -16.76
N ASP A 253 -0.91 -25.42 -17.48
CA ASP A 253 -0.42 -25.16 -18.84
C ASP A 253 -1.58 -24.79 -19.77
N ALA A 254 -2.68 -25.55 -19.75
CA ALA A 254 -3.83 -25.28 -20.58
C ALA A 254 -4.48 -23.92 -20.26
N PHE A 255 -4.57 -23.54 -18.99
CA PHE A 255 -5.12 -22.25 -18.57
C PHE A 255 -4.24 -21.10 -19.08
N PHE A 256 -2.92 -21.15 -18.86
CA PHE A 256 -2.04 -20.07 -19.28
C PHE A 256 -1.88 -20.01 -20.81
N GLU A 257 -1.91 -21.15 -21.50
CA GLU A 257 -1.88 -21.18 -22.96
C GLU A 257 -3.16 -20.57 -23.58
N GLN A 258 -4.32 -20.74 -22.89
CA GLN A 258 -5.58 -20.16 -23.32
C GLN A 258 -5.68 -18.67 -23.02
N GLU A 259 -5.38 -18.24 -21.79
CA GLU A 259 -5.66 -16.89 -21.31
C GLU A 259 -4.46 -15.94 -21.41
N PHE A 260 -3.23 -16.45 -21.32
CA PHE A 260 -1.99 -15.67 -21.20
C PHE A 260 -0.85 -16.25 -22.04
N ALA A 261 -1.12 -16.66 -23.28
CA ALA A 261 -0.14 -17.34 -24.14
C ALA A 261 1.14 -16.52 -24.35
N ASP A 262 1.05 -15.20 -24.47
CA ASP A 262 2.15 -14.27 -24.61
C ASP A 262 3.05 -14.24 -23.36
N PHE A 263 2.47 -14.29 -22.17
CA PHE A 263 3.18 -14.40 -20.90
C PHE A 263 3.78 -15.79 -20.70
N ALA A 264 3.00 -16.85 -20.93
CA ALA A 264 3.44 -18.25 -20.76
C ALA A 264 4.69 -18.58 -21.59
N ALA A 265 4.80 -18.01 -22.79
CA ALA A 265 5.96 -18.20 -23.66
C ALA A 265 7.28 -17.64 -23.06
N MET A 266 7.22 -16.76 -22.08
CA MET A 266 8.38 -16.13 -21.43
C MET A 266 8.80 -16.81 -20.13
N VAL A 267 7.99 -17.74 -19.57
CA VAL A 267 8.23 -18.39 -18.27
C VAL A 267 8.32 -19.91 -18.42
N PRO A 268 9.55 -20.47 -18.56
CA PRO A 268 9.72 -21.90 -18.87
C PRO A 268 9.25 -22.86 -17.78
N ASP A 269 9.28 -22.47 -16.52
CA ASP A 269 8.93 -23.23 -15.32
C ASP A 269 7.60 -22.80 -14.69
N LEU A 270 6.71 -22.20 -15.49
CA LEU A 270 5.48 -21.55 -15.05
C LEU A 270 4.59 -22.45 -14.16
N SER A 271 4.34 -23.69 -14.61
CA SER A 271 3.48 -24.63 -13.88
C SER A 271 4.10 -25.10 -12.58
N GLU A 272 5.44 -25.26 -12.52
CA GLU A 272 6.16 -25.60 -11.31
C GLU A 272 6.01 -24.47 -10.28
N GLN A 273 6.31 -23.23 -10.68
CA GLN A 273 6.12 -22.06 -9.82
C GLN A 273 4.67 -21.93 -9.34
N PHE A 274 3.71 -22.12 -10.25
CA PHE A 274 2.31 -21.99 -9.93
C PHE A 274 1.87 -23.00 -8.88
N LEU A 275 2.27 -24.26 -8.97
CA LEU A 275 1.88 -25.32 -8.05
C LEU A 275 2.59 -25.21 -6.69
N ASP A 276 3.82 -24.71 -6.66
CA ASP A 276 4.62 -24.58 -5.45
C ASP A 276 4.24 -23.34 -4.62
N ASN A 277 3.74 -22.27 -5.26
CA ASN A 277 3.43 -21.03 -4.56
C ASN A 277 2.04 -21.06 -3.90
N PRO A 278 1.89 -20.51 -2.68
CA PRO A 278 0.63 -20.49 -1.97
C PRO A 278 -0.37 -19.52 -2.60
N THR A 279 -1.66 -19.86 -2.50
CA THR A 279 -2.75 -18.93 -2.84
C THR A 279 -3.02 -17.98 -1.68
N GLY A 280 -2.94 -16.68 -1.96
CA GLY A 280 -3.31 -15.63 -1.01
C GLY A 280 -4.76 -15.18 -1.18
N ARG A 281 -5.45 -14.91 -0.07
CA ARG A 281 -6.81 -14.36 -0.09
C ARG A 281 -6.79 -12.84 -0.13
N LEU A 282 -7.79 -12.25 -0.78
CA LEU A 282 -7.99 -10.81 -0.85
C LEU A 282 -9.11 -10.37 0.09
N GLY A 283 -8.84 -9.35 0.89
CA GLY A 283 -9.85 -8.83 1.79
C GLY A 283 -9.50 -7.44 2.31
N THR A 284 -10.53 -6.74 2.75
CA THR A 284 -10.44 -5.41 3.38
C THR A 284 -10.81 -5.53 4.85
N VAL A 285 -10.05 -4.88 5.70
CA VAL A 285 -10.34 -4.73 7.13
C VAL A 285 -10.78 -3.29 7.38
N ARG A 286 -11.98 -3.11 7.91
CA ARG A 286 -12.50 -1.80 8.31
C ARG A 286 -12.72 -1.81 9.82
N ALA A 287 -11.77 -1.26 10.57
CA ALA A 287 -11.88 -1.12 12.02
C ALA A 287 -12.43 0.25 12.41
N LYS A 288 -13.10 0.31 13.56
CA LYS A 288 -13.58 1.52 14.25
C LYS A 288 -13.21 1.40 15.72
N GLY A 289 -12.79 2.52 16.33
CA GLY A 289 -12.20 2.50 17.66
C GLY A 289 -10.76 1.98 17.57
N TRP A 290 -9.88 2.77 16.95
CA TRP A 290 -8.50 2.38 16.72
C TRP A 290 -7.61 2.52 17.95
N HIS A 291 -8.16 2.98 19.07
CA HIS A 291 -7.42 3.15 20.32
C HIS A 291 -8.17 2.60 21.53
N HIS A 292 -7.43 2.27 22.54
CA HIS A 292 -7.91 1.86 23.86
C HIS A 292 -7.34 2.81 24.91
N GLU A 293 -8.09 3.88 25.19
CA GLU A 293 -7.65 4.98 26.06
C GLU A 293 -6.25 5.49 25.62
N ASP A 294 -5.39 5.88 26.55
CA ASP A 294 -4.00 6.26 26.33
C ASP A 294 -3.02 5.06 26.29
N ARG A 295 -3.55 3.80 26.20
CA ARG A 295 -2.79 2.57 26.42
C ARG A 295 -2.45 1.80 25.16
N ALA A 296 -3.30 1.86 24.14
CA ALA A 296 -3.05 1.18 22.89
C ALA A 296 -3.64 1.91 21.69
N VAL A 297 -2.96 1.82 20.53
CA VAL A 297 -3.44 2.33 19.24
C VAL A 297 -3.05 1.39 18.10
N LEU A 298 -3.95 1.24 17.12
CA LEU A 298 -3.72 0.46 15.91
C LEU A 298 -3.15 1.33 14.79
N VAL A 299 -2.18 0.79 14.04
CA VAL A 299 -1.59 1.46 12.87
C VAL A 299 -1.46 0.51 11.67
N GLY A 300 -1.54 1.07 10.47
CA GLY A 300 -1.42 0.32 9.22
C GLY A 300 -2.50 -0.76 9.07
N ASP A 301 -2.12 -1.91 8.53
CA ASP A 301 -3.05 -3.00 8.23
C ASP A 301 -3.78 -3.54 9.48
N ALA A 302 -3.26 -3.32 10.68
CA ALA A 302 -3.95 -3.65 11.92
C ALA A 302 -5.25 -2.85 12.08
N ALA A 303 -5.31 -1.62 11.57
CA ALA A 303 -6.49 -0.76 11.58
C ALA A 303 -7.28 -0.83 10.25
N HIS A 304 -6.59 -0.86 9.09
CA HIS A 304 -7.19 -0.59 7.79
C HIS A 304 -6.49 -1.33 6.63
N ALA A 305 -6.41 -2.66 6.69
CA ALA A 305 -5.90 -3.44 5.56
C ALA A 305 -6.84 -3.29 4.35
N ILE A 306 -6.26 -3.12 3.16
CA ILE A 306 -7.02 -2.98 1.91
C ILE A 306 -6.50 -3.94 0.83
N VAL A 307 -7.35 -4.21 -0.17
CA VAL A 307 -6.94 -4.98 -1.34
C VAL A 307 -5.89 -4.24 -2.19
N PRO A 308 -4.98 -4.94 -2.90
CA PRO A 308 -3.78 -4.35 -3.46
C PRO A 308 -3.99 -3.54 -4.75
N PHE A 309 -5.18 -3.53 -5.32
CA PHE A 309 -5.43 -3.06 -6.68
C PHE A 309 -5.13 -1.58 -6.96
N HIS A 310 -5.13 -0.73 -5.95
CA HIS A 310 -4.69 0.67 -6.08
C HIS A 310 -3.22 0.87 -5.69
N GLY A 311 -2.53 -0.16 -5.21
CA GLY A 311 -1.15 -0.06 -4.73
C GLY A 311 -0.99 0.82 -3.48
N GLN A 312 -2.05 1.04 -2.70
CA GLN A 312 -2.02 2.02 -1.60
C GLN A 312 -1.91 1.43 -0.20
N GLY A 313 -1.99 0.11 0.00
CA GLY A 313 -1.92 -0.47 1.35
C GLY A 313 -0.69 -0.01 2.16
N MET A 314 0.51 -0.17 1.59
CA MET A 314 1.76 0.30 2.21
C MET A 314 1.80 1.83 2.35
N ASN A 315 1.46 2.56 1.29
CA ASN A 315 1.51 4.02 1.30
C ASN A 315 0.58 4.61 2.37
N ALA A 316 -0.65 4.09 2.47
CA ALA A 316 -1.61 4.48 3.50
C ALA A 316 -1.13 4.13 4.91
N ALA A 317 -0.47 2.97 5.09
CA ALA A 317 0.08 2.57 6.37
C ALA A 317 1.21 3.50 6.84
N LEU A 318 2.15 3.84 5.94
CA LEU A 318 3.24 4.77 6.23
C LEU A 318 2.73 6.19 6.52
N GLU A 319 1.76 6.67 5.74
CA GLU A 319 1.09 7.96 5.97
C GLU A 319 0.34 7.97 7.31
N SER A 320 -0.33 6.87 7.69
CA SER A 320 -1.02 6.74 8.98
C SER A 320 -0.05 6.83 10.16
N VAL A 321 1.11 6.19 10.06
CA VAL A 321 2.18 6.28 11.07
C VAL A 321 2.68 7.73 11.22
N ARG A 322 2.94 8.41 10.09
CA ARG A 322 3.35 9.83 10.09
C ARG A 322 2.28 10.73 10.74
N THR A 323 1.02 10.48 10.44
CA THR A 323 -0.11 11.23 11.01
C THR A 323 -0.21 11.03 12.51
N LEU A 324 -0.05 9.79 12.99
CA LEU A 324 -0.03 9.50 14.41
C LEU A 324 1.15 10.20 15.12
N ASP A 325 2.37 10.17 14.55
CA ASP A 325 3.53 10.90 15.09
C ASP A 325 3.23 12.40 15.23
N ARG A 326 2.59 13.01 14.23
CA ARG A 326 2.21 14.42 14.25
C ARG A 326 1.22 14.73 15.39
N HIS A 327 0.21 13.89 15.60
CA HIS A 327 -0.76 14.06 16.68
C HIS A 327 -0.13 13.83 18.06
N LEU A 328 0.78 12.88 18.21
CA LEU A 328 1.54 12.69 19.46
C LEU A 328 2.39 13.93 19.80
N ARG A 329 3.04 14.53 18.82
CA ARG A 329 3.82 15.77 19.01
C ARG A 329 2.93 16.99 19.30
N ALA A 330 1.73 17.04 18.72
CA ALA A 330 0.80 18.14 18.93
C ALA A 330 0.12 18.07 20.31
N ASN A 331 -0.02 16.89 20.88
CA ASN A 331 -0.68 16.64 22.17
C ASN A 331 0.29 15.96 23.17
N PRO A 332 1.41 16.60 23.53
CA PRO A 332 2.46 15.95 24.30
C PRO A 332 2.02 15.53 25.72
N ASP A 333 0.99 16.14 26.29
CA ASP A 333 0.49 15.88 27.64
C ASP A 333 -0.84 15.10 27.65
N ASP A 334 -1.39 14.72 26.46
CA ASP A 334 -2.67 14.02 26.34
C ASP A 334 -2.64 13.00 25.19
N VAL A 335 -2.11 11.81 25.48
CA VAL A 335 -1.97 10.71 24.52
C VAL A 335 -3.31 10.21 24.02
N ASP A 336 -4.31 10.16 24.88
CA ASP A 336 -5.67 9.73 24.52
C ASP A 336 -6.31 10.69 23.50
N GLN A 337 -6.08 12.01 23.66
CA GLN A 337 -6.48 12.99 22.66
C GLN A 337 -5.71 12.82 21.35
N ALA A 338 -4.39 12.56 21.39
CA ALA A 338 -3.59 12.31 20.20
C ALA A 338 -4.11 11.11 19.41
N PHE A 339 -4.49 10.03 20.09
CA PHE A 339 -5.03 8.84 19.46
C PHE A 339 -6.42 9.08 18.84
N ARG A 340 -7.29 9.85 19.54
CA ARG A 340 -8.60 10.25 18.99
C ARG A 340 -8.46 11.13 17.74
N ASP A 341 -7.57 12.11 17.79
CA ASP A 341 -7.35 13.03 16.66
C ASP A 341 -6.79 12.27 15.44
N TYR A 342 -5.88 11.33 15.67
CA TYR A 342 -5.35 10.44 14.62
C TYR A 342 -6.47 9.62 13.96
N GLU A 343 -7.30 8.92 14.73
CA GLU A 343 -8.41 8.15 14.19
C GLU A 343 -9.41 9.04 13.45
N THR A 344 -9.77 10.18 14.02
CA THR A 344 -10.72 11.13 13.43
C THR A 344 -10.25 11.63 12.07
N GLU A 345 -8.95 11.89 11.91
CA GLU A 345 -8.38 12.34 10.64
C GLU A 345 -8.24 11.20 9.63
N ARG A 346 -7.76 10.02 10.07
CA ARG A 346 -7.38 8.96 9.15
C ARG A 346 -8.50 8.02 8.76
N TRP A 347 -9.49 7.81 9.63
CA TRP A 347 -10.56 6.85 9.36
C TRP A 347 -11.35 7.15 8.07
N PRO A 348 -11.80 8.40 7.79
CA PRO A 348 -12.49 8.70 6.54
C PRO A 348 -11.63 8.45 5.30
N ASP A 349 -10.33 8.72 5.40
CA ASP A 349 -9.38 8.53 4.31
C ASP A 349 -9.16 7.06 4.01
N THR A 350 -8.92 6.26 5.05
CA THR A 350 -8.68 4.82 4.87
C THR A 350 -9.92 4.08 4.37
N ASP A 351 -11.11 4.54 4.74
CA ASP A 351 -12.37 4.04 4.20
C ASP A 351 -12.53 4.40 2.71
N ALA A 352 -12.22 5.64 2.35
CA ALA A 352 -12.28 6.11 0.96
C ALA A 352 -11.28 5.37 0.05
N ILE A 353 -10.04 5.13 0.50
CA ILE A 353 -9.07 4.39 -0.33
C ILE A 353 -9.41 2.90 -0.44
N ALA A 354 -10.05 2.31 0.58
CA ALA A 354 -10.55 0.95 0.50
C ALA A 354 -11.59 0.81 -0.62
N ASP A 355 -12.55 1.74 -0.70
CA ASP A 355 -13.55 1.79 -1.79
C ASP A 355 -12.87 2.01 -3.15
N MET A 356 -11.97 2.99 -3.25
CA MET A 356 -11.25 3.27 -4.50
C MET A 356 -10.39 2.10 -4.97
N ALA A 357 -9.87 1.28 -4.06
CA ALA A 357 -9.12 0.08 -4.41
C ALA A 357 -10.01 -0.99 -5.07
N LEU A 358 -11.24 -1.16 -4.58
CA LEU A 358 -12.23 -2.04 -5.20
C LEU A 358 -12.67 -1.52 -6.58
N ASP A 359 -12.93 -0.22 -6.71
CA ASP A 359 -13.26 0.41 -8.00
C ASP A 359 -12.14 0.20 -9.01
N ASN A 360 -10.88 0.38 -8.58
CA ASN A 360 -9.71 0.22 -9.45
C ASN A 360 -9.50 -1.23 -9.90
N TYR A 361 -9.94 -2.22 -9.10
CA TYR A 361 -9.91 -3.60 -9.51
C TYR A 361 -10.79 -3.85 -10.74
N VAL A 362 -12.03 -3.35 -10.71
CA VAL A 362 -12.94 -3.46 -11.85
C VAL A 362 -12.37 -2.73 -13.08
N GLU A 363 -11.78 -1.55 -12.87
CA GLU A 363 -11.10 -0.78 -13.92
C GLU A 363 -9.96 -1.56 -14.57
N MET A 364 -9.05 -2.11 -13.78
CA MET A 364 -7.84 -2.78 -14.28
C MET A 364 -8.13 -4.09 -15.00
N ARG A 365 -9.09 -4.87 -14.56
CA ARG A 365 -9.38 -6.19 -15.15
C ARG A 365 -10.14 -6.12 -16.46
N SER A 366 -10.96 -5.07 -16.68
CA SER A 366 -11.82 -4.94 -17.85
C SER A 366 -11.98 -3.50 -18.36
N GLY A 367 -11.98 -2.50 -17.47
CA GLY A 367 -12.21 -1.10 -17.84
C GLY A 367 -11.15 -0.52 -18.76
N VAL A 368 -9.86 -0.85 -18.55
CA VAL A 368 -8.74 -0.30 -19.33
C VAL A 368 -8.78 -0.57 -20.83
N ILE A 369 -9.62 -1.51 -21.28
CA ILE A 369 -9.86 -1.82 -22.70
C ILE A 369 -11.25 -1.42 -23.15
N ASP A 370 -12.10 -0.87 -22.28
CA ASP A 370 -13.47 -0.44 -22.59
C ASP A 370 -13.44 0.87 -23.39
N PRO A 371 -14.12 0.96 -24.57
CA PRO A 371 -14.13 2.17 -25.40
C PRO A 371 -14.72 3.40 -24.70
N ASP A 372 -15.74 3.22 -23.84
CA ASP A 372 -16.37 4.33 -23.11
C ASP A 372 -15.40 4.86 -22.02
N TYR A 373 -14.70 3.96 -21.32
CA TYR A 373 -13.66 4.31 -20.39
C TYR A 373 -12.52 5.09 -21.07
N LEU A 374 -12.04 4.61 -22.22
CA LEU A 374 -10.97 5.27 -22.98
C LEU A 374 -11.39 6.66 -23.47
N THR A 375 -12.65 6.83 -23.88
CA THR A 375 -13.21 8.12 -24.30
C THR A 375 -13.25 9.10 -23.11
N LYS A 376 -13.79 8.68 -21.97
CA LYS A 376 -13.84 9.49 -20.73
C LYS A 376 -12.43 9.85 -20.26
N ARG A 377 -11.51 8.90 -20.28
CA ARG A 377 -10.10 9.12 -19.91
C ARG A 377 -9.42 10.13 -20.82
N THR A 378 -9.64 10.03 -22.13
CA THR A 378 -9.06 10.98 -23.11
C THR A 378 -9.56 12.40 -22.83
N LEU A 379 -10.87 12.58 -22.64
CA LEU A 379 -11.43 13.89 -22.30
C LEU A 379 -10.90 14.42 -20.96
N ALA A 380 -10.78 13.54 -19.94
CA ALA A 380 -10.22 13.93 -18.64
C ALA A 380 -8.78 14.46 -18.76
N LEU A 381 -7.93 13.81 -19.55
CA LEU A 381 -6.55 14.23 -19.78
C LEU A 381 -6.48 15.54 -20.58
N GLU A 382 -7.36 15.76 -21.57
CA GLU A 382 -7.46 17.02 -22.29
C GLU A 382 -7.89 18.18 -21.39
N LEU A 383 -8.85 17.93 -20.50
CA LEU A 383 -9.32 18.92 -19.53
C LEU A 383 -8.26 19.23 -18.48
N GLU A 384 -7.52 18.22 -18.00
CA GLU A 384 -6.37 18.45 -17.10
C GLU A 384 -5.31 19.35 -17.75
N GLN A 385 -4.96 19.11 -19.02
CA GLN A 385 -3.99 19.94 -19.73
C GLN A 385 -4.45 21.40 -19.88
N ARG A 386 -5.76 21.63 -20.08
CA ARG A 386 -6.32 22.97 -20.18
C ARG A 386 -6.52 23.65 -18.82
N HIS A 387 -6.83 22.90 -17.79
CA HIS A 387 -7.19 23.38 -16.45
C HIS A 387 -6.43 22.68 -15.33
N PRO A 388 -5.07 22.65 -15.34
CA PRO A 388 -4.27 21.84 -14.41
C PRO A 388 -4.39 22.26 -12.94
N GLN A 389 -4.99 23.43 -12.68
CA GLN A 389 -5.25 23.93 -11.32
C GLN A 389 -6.63 23.54 -10.78
N HIS A 390 -7.51 22.97 -11.60
CA HIS A 390 -8.88 22.62 -11.20
C HIS A 390 -9.20 21.14 -11.37
N LEU A 391 -8.56 20.47 -12.33
CA LEU A 391 -8.82 19.08 -12.63
C LEU A 391 -7.55 18.26 -12.60
N SER A 392 -7.61 17.11 -11.97
CA SER A 392 -6.59 16.05 -12.00
C SER A 392 -7.27 14.70 -11.94
N PRO A 393 -6.85 13.72 -12.73
CA PRO A 393 -7.40 12.37 -12.66
C PRO A 393 -7.34 11.78 -11.25
N ARG A 394 -8.35 10.98 -10.87
CA ARG A 394 -8.41 10.31 -9.57
C ARG A 394 -7.09 9.63 -9.20
N TYR A 395 -6.53 8.88 -10.14
CA TYR A 395 -5.30 8.16 -9.93
C TYR A 395 -4.14 9.09 -9.56
N ASN A 396 -4.02 10.23 -10.24
CA ASN A 396 -2.95 11.21 -10.00
C ASN A 396 -3.09 11.88 -8.63
N MET A 397 -4.32 12.26 -8.24
CA MET A 397 -4.58 12.81 -6.89
C MET A 397 -4.19 11.83 -5.78
N VAL A 398 -4.42 10.53 -6.00
CA VAL A 398 -4.09 9.49 -5.03
C VAL A 398 -2.59 9.17 -5.01
N MET A 399 -1.95 9.03 -6.18
CA MET A 399 -0.58 8.53 -6.29
C MET A 399 0.48 9.61 -6.14
N PHE A 400 0.22 10.82 -6.66
CA PHE A 400 1.24 11.87 -6.81
C PHE A 400 1.00 13.10 -5.93
N SER A 401 0.12 12.98 -4.93
CA SER A 401 -0.11 14.04 -3.94
C SER A 401 -0.34 13.45 -2.54
N THR A 402 -0.39 14.32 -1.54
CA THR A 402 -0.82 14.00 -0.17
C THR A 402 -2.24 14.51 0.12
N MET A 403 -3.03 14.80 -0.92
CA MET A 403 -4.44 15.16 -0.76
C MET A 403 -5.17 14.07 0.03
N PRO A 404 -5.98 14.39 1.05
CA PRO A 404 -6.77 13.38 1.77
C PRO A 404 -7.52 12.46 0.80
N TYR A 405 -7.50 11.16 1.04
CA TYR A 405 -8.15 10.19 0.13
C TYR A 405 -9.65 10.44 -0.02
N ALA A 406 -10.31 10.84 1.07
CA ALA A 406 -11.73 11.20 1.04
C ALA A 406 -11.99 12.42 0.14
N GLU A 407 -11.11 13.43 0.16
CA GLU A 407 -11.17 14.58 -0.72
C GLU A 407 -10.90 14.18 -2.18
N ALA A 408 -9.86 13.37 -2.43
CA ALA A 408 -9.54 12.88 -3.77
C ALA A 408 -10.72 12.09 -4.38
N ARG A 409 -11.38 11.25 -3.58
CA ARG A 409 -12.58 10.51 -4.00
C ARG A 409 -13.73 11.44 -4.35
N GLN A 410 -14.05 12.42 -3.50
CA GLN A 410 -15.15 13.36 -3.77
C GLN A 410 -14.87 14.18 -5.02
N ARG A 411 -13.66 14.70 -5.18
CA ARG A 411 -13.26 15.45 -6.39
C ARG A 411 -13.37 14.60 -7.65
N ALA A 412 -13.01 13.32 -7.57
CA ALA A 412 -13.13 12.40 -8.70
C ALA A 412 -14.60 12.17 -9.11
N LEU A 413 -15.53 12.10 -8.15
CA LEU A 413 -16.97 12.02 -8.43
C LEU A 413 -17.47 13.31 -9.11
N ASP A 414 -17.15 14.49 -8.56
CA ASP A 414 -17.54 15.78 -9.13
C ASP A 414 -17.01 15.95 -10.56
N GLN A 415 -15.78 15.49 -10.83
CA GLN A 415 -15.17 15.51 -12.16
C GLN A 415 -15.83 14.53 -13.13
N ALA A 416 -16.22 13.33 -12.65
CA ALA A 416 -16.89 12.33 -13.45
C ALA A 416 -18.28 12.82 -13.93
N ASP A 417 -19.00 13.54 -13.08
CA ASP A 417 -20.29 14.16 -13.46
C ASP A 417 -20.09 15.19 -14.58
N ILE A 418 -19.09 16.08 -14.47
CA ILE A 418 -18.76 17.08 -15.52
C ILE A 418 -18.40 16.38 -16.84
N ILE A 419 -17.59 15.32 -16.80
CA ILE A 419 -17.19 14.57 -17.99
C ILE A 419 -18.40 13.86 -18.62
N GLY A 420 -19.29 13.30 -17.79
CA GLY A 420 -20.54 12.70 -18.22
C GLY A 420 -21.43 13.70 -18.95
N ASP A 421 -21.70 14.84 -18.32
CA ASP A 421 -22.51 15.91 -18.90
C ASP A 421 -21.94 16.41 -20.26
N ALA A 422 -20.62 16.55 -20.37
CA ALA A 422 -19.95 16.97 -21.59
C ALA A 422 -20.03 15.95 -22.73
N LEU A 423 -20.07 14.66 -22.41
CA LEU A 423 -20.22 13.60 -23.41
C LEU A 423 -21.69 13.40 -23.84
N ASP A 424 -22.64 13.61 -22.92
CA ASP A 424 -24.08 13.45 -23.18
C ASP A 424 -24.64 14.65 -23.95
N ASP A 425 -24.15 15.86 -23.72
CA ASP A 425 -24.59 17.10 -24.41
C ASP A 425 -23.39 17.95 -24.88
N PRO A 426 -23.03 17.86 -26.17
CA PRO A 426 -21.93 18.67 -26.74
C PRO A 426 -22.12 20.20 -26.68
N SER A 427 -23.29 20.69 -26.29
CA SER A 427 -23.54 22.12 -26.11
C SER A 427 -23.14 22.65 -24.73
N VAL A 428 -22.77 21.78 -23.80
CA VAL A 428 -22.31 22.14 -22.46
C VAL A 428 -20.95 22.85 -22.54
N ASP A 429 -20.85 23.99 -21.88
CA ASP A 429 -19.57 24.69 -21.70
C ASP A 429 -18.76 24.00 -20.58
N VAL A 430 -18.06 22.91 -20.97
CA VAL A 430 -17.27 22.10 -20.03
C VAL A 430 -16.15 22.88 -19.37
N ASP A 431 -15.55 23.85 -20.08
CA ASP A 431 -14.48 24.69 -19.53
C ASP A 431 -15.02 25.59 -18.40
N ALA A 432 -16.25 26.11 -18.56
CA ALA A 432 -16.91 26.86 -17.49
C ALA A 432 -17.25 25.98 -16.28
N LEU A 433 -17.68 24.73 -16.49
CA LEU A 433 -17.95 23.79 -15.40
C LEU A 433 -16.67 23.46 -14.62
N VAL A 434 -15.58 23.15 -15.33
CA VAL A 434 -14.29 22.83 -14.70
C VAL A 434 -13.72 24.01 -13.92
N THR A 435 -13.81 25.24 -14.43
CA THR A 435 -13.32 26.43 -13.73
C THR A 435 -14.12 26.81 -12.48
N ASN A 436 -15.34 26.25 -12.33
CA ASN A 436 -16.14 26.39 -11.11
C ASN A 436 -15.76 25.37 -10.01
N LEU A 437 -14.98 24.34 -10.33
CA LEU A 437 -14.44 23.44 -9.31
C LEU A 437 -13.51 24.22 -8.36
N VAL A 438 -13.47 23.80 -7.12
CA VAL A 438 -12.50 24.30 -6.15
C VAL A 438 -11.08 24.03 -6.70
N PRO A 439 -10.19 25.01 -6.76
CA PRO A 439 -8.83 24.78 -7.21
C PRO A 439 -8.15 23.66 -6.44
N LEU A 440 -7.28 22.92 -7.13
CA LEU A 440 -6.42 21.92 -6.48
C LEU A 440 -5.48 22.64 -5.51
N PRO A 441 -5.21 22.07 -4.33
CA PRO A 441 -4.22 22.65 -3.44
C PRO A 441 -2.82 22.63 -4.11
N ASP A 442 -2.02 23.65 -3.85
CA ASP A 442 -0.62 23.77 -4.30
C ASP A 442 0.31 22.78 -3.55
N ASN A 443 -0.11 21.54 -3.43
CA ASN A 443 0.52 20.52 -2.58
C ASN A 443 1.09 19.40 -3.42
N ASP A 444 2.13 19.67 -4.19
CA ASP A 444 3.05 18.65 -4.66
C ASP A 444 4.27 18.63 -3.72
N PRO A 445 4.28 17.78 -2.68
CA PRO A 445 5.38 17.73 -1.72
C PRO A 445 6.70 17.25 -2.33
N LEU A 446 6.69 16.73 -3.56
CA LEU A 446 7.87 16.29 -4.29
C LEU A 446 8.32 17.30 -5.36
N ALA A 447 7.51 18.31 -5.68
CA ALA A 447 7.89 19.34 -6.66
C ALA A 447 9.01 20.27 -6.16
N ASP A 448 9.13 20.45 -4.83
CA ASP A 448 10.25 21.14 -4.19
C ASP A 448 10.90 20.22 -3.12
N PRO A 449 12.02 19.55 -3.46
CA PRO A 449 12.74 18.72 -2.50
C PRO A 449 13.25 19.50 -1.28
N ASN A 450 13.31 20.85 -1.32
CA ASN A 450 13.68 21.66 -0.18
C ASN A 450 12.47 22.00 0.72
N ALA A 451 11.24 21.89 0.25
CA ALA A 451 10.05 22.12 1.07
C ALA A 451 9.87 21.03 2.16
N LEU A 452 10.47 19.86 1.95
CA LEU A 452 10.39 18.71 2.88
C LEU A 452 11.46 18.77 3.98
N SER A 453 12.47 19.63 3.86
CA SER A 453 13.58 19.76 4.85
C SER A 453 13.29 20.72 6.00
N THR A 454 12.14 21.39 6.04
CA THR A 454 11.83 22.48 6.98
C THR A 454 10.61 22.27 7.87
N SER A 455 10.04 21.05 7.92
CA SER A 455 8.88 20.75 8.80
C SER A 455 9.17 19.71 9.89
#